data_1d5675f2d6a0943b52a708aaf4485325
#
_entry.id   1d5675f2d6a0943b52a708aaf4485325
#
_cell.length_a   1.000
_cell.length_b   1.000
_cell.length_c   1.000
_cell.angle_alpha   90.00
_cell.angle_beta   90.00
_cell.angle_gamma   90.00
#
_symmetry.space_group_name_H-M   'P 1'
#
loop_
_entity.id
_entity.type
_entity.pdbx_description
1 polymer ?
#
loop_
_entity_poly.entity_id
_entity_poly.type
_entity_poly.pdbx_seq_one_letter_code
_entity_poly.pdbx_strand_id
1 'polypeptide(L)'
;EKTQDWTIDLWGYSGTIEEDLARRDFTIDAMALPLSEWEALDSPELFEKVLDPFNGLRDVAQKCIRVVNPHVFQDDPARLLRVVHLAARLHFRMDPETTRLAFQSAPLLSQVSGDRIRNEFLGILSMDGARGYLQVLDHLDLLCRIIPELAPAKGVEQPKEHYWDVWDHSLH
;
A
#
# COMPACT_ATOMS: atom_id res chain seq x y z
N GLU A 1 -14.13 -19.45 -22.54
CA GLU A 1 -14.56 -18.21 -21.85
C GLU A 1 -14.17 -18.36 -20.39
N LYS A 2 -13.21 -17.54 -19.92
CA LYS A 2 -12.93 -17.44 -18.50
C LYS A 2 -14.06 -16.61 -17.90
N THR A 3 -14.94 -17.22 -17.13
CA THR A 3 -15.86 -16.51 -16.24
C THR A 3 -15.00 -15.71 -15.25
N GLN A 4 -15.13 -14.39 -15.30
CA GLN A 4 -14.50 -13.51 -14.35
C GLN A 4 -15.38 -13.54 -13.11
N ASP A 5 -14.89 -14.13 -12.02
CA ASP A 5 -15.60 -14.13 -10.75
C ASP A 5 -15.54 -12.71 -10.16
N TRP A 6 -16.72 -12.14 -9.91
CA TRP A 6 -16.88 -10.85 -9.25
C TRP A 6 -17.17 -11.05 -7.79
N THR A 7 -16.48 -10.35 -6.92
CA THR A 7 -16.79 -10.27 -5.51
C THR A 7 -17.33 -8.87 -5.20
N ILE A 8 -18.52 -8.81 -4.58
CA ILE A 8 -19.15 -7.56 -4.15
C ILE A 8 -19.18 -7.57 -2.63
N ASP A 9 -18.50 -6.64 -2.02
CA ASP A 9 -18.51 -6.42 -0.58
C ASP A 9 -19.57 -5.33 -0.26
N LEU A 10 -20.46 -5.63 0.67
CA LEU A 10 -21.51 -4.71 1.11
C LEU A 10 -21.32 -4.38 2.58
N TRP A 11 -21.23 -3.09 2.89
CA TRP A 11 -21.19 -2.61 4.27
C TRP A 11 -22.03 -1.35 4.45
N GLY A 12 -22.55 -1.18 5.68
CA GLY A 12 -23.24 0.05 6.06
C GLY A 12 -22.28 1.04 6.72
N TYR A 13 -22.53 2.30 6.55
CA TYR A 13 -21.84 3.37 7.28
C TYR A 13 -22.86 4.31 7.93
N SER A 14 -22.45 5.02 8.96
CA SER A 14 -23.23 6.08 9.61
C SER A 14 -22.60 7.44 9.29
N GLY A 15 -23.44 8.45 9.04
CA GLY A 15 -22.98 9.78 8.65
C GLY A 15 -23.05 10.01 7.14
N THR A 16 -22.20 10.87 6.62
CA THR A 16 -22.14 11.17 5.17
C THR A 16 -21.12 10.27 4.46
N ILE A 17 -21.22 10.18 3.14
CA ILE A 17 -20.25 9.42 2.34
C ILE A 17 -18.86 10.05 2.42
N GLU A 18 -18.75 11.37 2.52
CA GLU A 18 -17.50 12.09 2.69
C GLU A 18 -16.79 11.73 3.99
N GLU A 19 -17.56 11.55 5.08
CA GLU A 19 -17.03 11.08 6.36
C GLU A 19 -16.52 9.64 6.29
N ASP A 20 -17.16 8.79 5.48
CA ASP A 20 -16.67 7.44 5.25
C ASP A 20 -15.38 7.46 4.42
N LEU A 21 -15.35 8.23 3.34
CA LEU A 21 -14.16 8.39 2.50
C LEU A 21 -12.96 8.97 3.28
N ALA A 22 -13.20 9.89 4.23
CA ALA A 22 -12.17 10.46 5.08
C ALA A 22 -11.49 9.44 6.02
N ARG A 23 -12.14 8.30 6.29
CA ARG A 23 -11.59 7.19 7.10
C ARG A 23 -10.81 6.16 6.30
N ARG A 24 -10.83 6.27 4.96
CA ARG A 24 -10.08 5.41 4.08
C ARG A 24 -8.57 5.63 4.24
N ASP A 25 -7.81 4.72 3.69
CA ASP A 25 -6.35 4.74 3.81
C ASP A 25 -5.70 5.68 2.78
N PHE A 26 -6.00 5.49 1.50
CA PHE A 26 -5.34 6.20 0.41
C PHE A 26 -6.36 6.94 -0.47
N THR A 27 -5.92 8.05 -1.06
CA THR A 27 -6.76 8.91 -1.91
C THR A 27 -7.39 8.14 -3.06
N ILE A 28 -6.64 7.18 -3.64
CA ILE A 28 -7.09 6.33 -4.75
C ILE A 28 -8.21 5.36 -4.37
N ASP A 29 -8.37 5.05 -3.08
CA ASP A 29 -9.42 4.20 -2.52
C ASP A 29 -10.52 5.04 -1.82
N ALA A 30 -10.38 6.38 -1.82
CA ALA A 30 -11.28 7.32 -1.13
C ALA A 30 -12.15 8.10 -2.11
N MET A 31 -12.66 7.42 -3.12
CA MET A 31 -13.59 7.93 -4.12
C MET A 31 -14.87 7.12 -4.12
N ALA A 32 -15.97 7.73 -4.52
CA ALA A 32 -17.26 7.05 -4.63
C ALA A 32 -17.99 7.43 -5.91
N LEU A 33 -18.77 6.49 -6.41
CA LEU A 33 -19.72 6.72 -7.51
C LEU A 33 -21.11 6.28 -7.04
N PRO A 34 -22.15 7.12 -7.22
CA PRO A 34 -23.51 6.69 -6.95
C PRO A 34 -23.88 5.48 -7.83
N LEU A 35 -24.51 4.46 -7.25
CA LEU A 35 -24.89 3.25 -7.99
C LEU A 35 -25.84 3.56 -9.17
N SER A 36 -26.62 4.65 -9.08
CA SER A 36 -27.45 5.12 -10.19
C SER A 36 -26.66 5.53 -11.44
N GLU A 37 -25.38 5.84 -11.29
CA GLU A 37 -24.51 6.26 -12.38
C GLU A 37 -23.67 5.10 -12.95
N TRP A 38 -23.95 3.86 -12.53
CA TRP A 38 -23.16 2.70 -12.94
C TRP A 38 -23.17 2.45 -14.45
N GLU A 39 -24.25 2.85 -15.16
CA GLU A 39 -24.35 2.74 -16.62
C GLU A 39 -23.36 3.67 -17.35
N ALA A 40 -22.84 4.68 -16.66
CA ALA A 40 -21.86 5.60 -17.20
C ALA A 40 -20.40 5.09 -17.10
N LEU A 41 -20.17 3.87 -16.59
CA LEU A 41 -18.82 3.32 -16.37
C LEU A 41 -17.94 3.31 -17.63
N ASP A 42 -18.54 3.18 -18.80
CA ASP A 42 -17.85 3.20 -20.09
C ASP A 42 -17.86 4.59 -20.77
N SER A 43 -18.40 5.62 -20.08
CA SER A 43 -18.53 6.98 -20.60
C SER A 43 -17.39 7.88 -20.10
N PRO A 44 -16.85 8.77 -20.95
CA PRO A 44 -15.91 9.82 -20.51
C PRO A 44 -16.47 10.73 -19.42
N GLU A 45 -17.80 10.86 -19.33
CA GLU A 45 -18.52 11.67 -18.35
C GLU A 45 -18.49 11.05 -16.95
N LEU A 46 -18.05 9.79 -16.82
CA LEU A 46 -17.90 9.12 -15.52
C LEU A 46 -17.10 9.96 -14.53
N PHE A 47 -15.98 10.54 -14.97
CA PHE A 47 -15.08 11.30 -14.09
C PHE A 47 -15.78 12.54 -13.48
N GLU A 48 -16.81 13.09 -14.15
CA GLU A 48 -17.60 14.21 -13.62
C GLU A 48 -18.60 13.77 -12.54
N LYS A 49 -18.91 12.47 -12.48
CA LYS A 49 -19.85 11.88 -11.53
C LYS A 49 -19.19 11.33 -10.27
N VAL A 50 -17.87 11.16 -10.30
CA VAL A 50 -17.12 10.63 -9.15
C VAL A 50 -17.03 11.68 -8.05
N LEU A 51 -17.48 11.30 -6.86
CA LEU A 51 -17.21 12.05 -5.65
C LEU A 51 -15.76 11.78 -5.22
N ASP A 52 -14.90 12.78 -5.36
CA ASP A 52 -13.47 12.71 -5.12
C ASP A 52 -12.96 13.84 -4.21
N PRO A 53 -13.28 13.81 -2.90
CA PRO A 53 -12.93 14.88 -1.98
C PRO A 53 -11.42 14.98 -1.70
N PHE A 54 -10.65 13.94 -2.01
CA PHE A 54 -9.21 13.83 -1.70
C PHE A 54 -8.31 13.84 -2.94
N ASN A 55 -8.83 14.13 -4.12
CA ASN A 55 -8.10 14.15 -5.39
C ASN A 55 -7.51 12.79 -5.81
N GLY A 56 -8.22 11.70 -5.53
CA GLY A 56 -7.82 10.34 -5.90
C GLY A 56 -7.67 10.14 -7.40
N LEU A 57 -8.57 10.70 -8.22
CA LEU A 57 -8.47 10.65 -9.69
C LEU A 57 -7.15 11.25 -10.20
N ARG A 58 -6.71 12.36 -9.60
CA ARG A 58 -5.42 12.98 -9.92
C ARG A 58 -4.27 12.04 -9.55
N ASP A 59 -4.32 11.43 -8.38
CA ASP A 59 -3.27 10.53 -7.90
C ASP A 59 -3.23 9.24 -8.73
N VAL A 60 -4.37 8.72 -9.19
CA VAL A 60 -4.44 7.62 -10.17
C VAL A 60 -3.75 8.02 -11.47
N ALA A 61 -4.07 9.20 -12.03
CA ALA A 61 -3.46 9.69 -13.27
C ALA A 61 -1.94 9.89 -13.14
N GLN A 62 -1.46 10.26 -11.94
CA GLN A 62 -0.04 10.45 -11.63
C GLN A 62 0.67 9.15 -11.18
N LYS A 63 -0.05 8.03 -11.11
CA LYS A 63 0.45 6.75 -10.58
C LYS A 63 1.08 6.93 -9.20
N CYS A 64 0.36 7.57 -8.29
CA CYS A 64 0.84 7.97 -6.98
C CYS A 64 -0.08 7.44 -5.88
N ILE A 65 0.48 6.90 -4.82
CA ILE A 65 -0.25 6.53 -3.61
C ILE A 65 0.00 7.57 -2.55
N ARG A 66 -1.08 8.20 -2.10
CA ARG A 66 -1.08 9.25 -1.09
C ARG A 66 -2.06 8.89 0.02
N VAL A 67 -1.69 9.13 1.26
CA VAL A 67 -2.58 8.97 2.41
C VAL A 67 -3.70 10.02 2.39
N VAL A 68 -4.91 9.63 2.82
CA VAL A 68 -6.05 10.55 2.96
C VAL A 68 -5.81 11.58 4.05
N ASN A 69 -5.18 11.15 5.16
CA ASN A 69 -4.86 12.00 6.30
C ASN A 69 -3.56 11.56 6.98
N PRO A 70 -2.90 12.42 7.79
CA PRO A 70 -1.63 12.10 8.42
C PRO A 70 -1.68 11.03 9.52
N HIS A 71 -2.87 10.67 10.02
CA HIS A 71 -3.05 9.69 11.09
C HIS A 71 -3.35 8.27 10.60
N VAL A 72 -3.39 8.07 9.29
CA VAL A 72 -3.82 6.82 8.64
C VAL A 72 -3.11 5.56 9.17
N PHE A 73 -1.82 5.66 9.51
CA PHE A 73 -1.04 4.55 10.04
C PHE A 73 -1.19 4.36 11.56
N GLN A 74 -1.59 5.40 12.28
CA GLN A 74 -1.97 5.32 13.69
C GLN A 74 -3.37 4.69 13.84
N ASP A 75 -4.29 5.02 12.95
CA ASP A 75 -5.65 4.49 12.96
C ASP A 75 -5.67 2.98 12.67
N ASP A 76 -4.84 2.52 11.73
CA ASP A 76 -4.64 1.11 11.41
C ASP A 76 -3.21 0.84 10.94
N PRO A 77 -2.32 0.34 11.81
CA PRO A 77 -0.92 0.09 11.44
C PRO A 77 -0.68 -0.97 10.35
N ALA A 78 -1.66 -1.83 10.05
CA ALA A 78 -1.52 -2.77 8.93
C ALA A 78 -1.43 -2.05 7.57
N ARG A 79 -1.91 -0.82 7.49
CA ARG A 79 -1.80 0.03 6.31
C ARG A 79 -0.35 0.34 5.92
N LEU A 80 0.61 0.16 6.86
CA LEU A 80 2.05 0.24 6.58
C LEU A 80 2.52 -0.77 5.53
N LEU A 81 2.00 -1.98 5.57
CA LEU A 81 2.29 -3.01 4.57
C LEU A 81 1.39 -2.85 3.33
N ARG A 82 0.14 -2.48 3.56
CA ARG A 82 -0.83 -2.27 2.49
C ARG A 82 -0.38 -1.20 1.49
N VAL A 83 0.27 -0.11 1.92
CA VAL A 83 0.79 0.92 1.02
C VAL A 83 1.85 0.36 0.07
N VAL A 84 2.74 -0.50 0.57
CA VAL A 84 3.77 -1.14 -0.26
C VAL A 84 3.16 -2.19 -1.19
N HIS A 85 2.20 -2.97 -0.69
CA HIS A 85 1.47 -3.95 -1.48
C HIS A 85 0.68 -3.29 -2.64
N LEU A 86 -0.02 -2.19 -2.38
CA LEU A 86 -0.71 -1.43 -3.42
C LEU A 86 0.27 -0.81 -4.42
N ALA A 87 1.40 -0.25 -3.95
CA ALA A 87 2.44 0.26 -4.82
C ALA A 87 2.97 -0.83 -5.77
N ALA A 88 3.18 -2.04 -5.25
CA ALA A 88 3.60 -3.20 -6.03
C ALA A 88 2.53 -3.60 -7.06
N ARG A 89 1.30 -3.79 -6.61
CA ARG A 89 0.19 -4.28 -7.43
C ARG A 89 -0.19 -3.33 -8.56
N LEU A 90 -0.16 -2.02 -8.31
CA LEU A 90 -0.56 -0.98 -9.27
C LEU A 90 0.63 -0.41 -10.06
N HIS A 91 1.87 -0.76 -9.70
CA HIS A 91 3.09 -0.12 -10.21
C HIS A 91 3.07 1.40 -10.02
N PHE A 92 2.58 1.84 -8.85
CA PHE A 92 2.52 3.24 -8.46
C PHE A 92 3.68 3.58 -7.51
N ARG A 93 4.09 4.84 -7.52
CA ARG A 93 5.05 5.37 -6.54
C ARG A 93 4.32 5.84 -5.29
N MET A 94 4.97 5.77 -4.16
CA MET A 94 4.48 6.43 -2.95
C MET A 94 4.79 7.93 -2.98
N ASP A 95 3.85 8.74 -2.54
CA ASP A 95 4.06 10.17 -2.31
C ASP A 95 5.15 10.38 -1.23
N PRO A 96 6.01 11.43 -1.35
CA PRO A 96 7.08 11.68 -0.37
C PRO A 96 6.58 11.83 1.07
N GLU A 97 5.45 12.50 1.28
CA GLU A 97 4.86 12.65 2.61
C GLU A 97 4.31 11.33 3.14
N THR A 98 3.66 10.53 2.29
CA THR A 98 3.22 9.17 2.62
C THR A 98 4.40 8.29 3.04
N THR A 99 5.52 8.36 2.30
CA THR A 99 6.76 7.64 2.61
C THR A 99 7.33 8.06 3.97
N ARG A 100 7.37 9.37 4.24
CA ARG A 100 7.84 9.92 5.52
C ARG A 100 6.98 9.45 6.70
N LEU A 101 5.66 9.53 6.55
CA LEU A 101 4.70 9.09 7.58
C LEU A 101 4.80 7.58 7.83
N ALA A 102 4.95 6.78 6.77
CA ALA A 102 5.14 5.34 6.89
C ALA A 102 6.42 4.99 7.68
N PHE A 103 7.56 5.61 7.33
CA PHE A 103 8.81 5.43 8.06
C PHE A 103 8.69 5.79 9.54
N GLN A 104 8.08 6.94 9.86
CA GLN A 104 7.88 7.38 11.24
C GLN A 104 6.96 6.46 12.03
N SER A 105 5.99 5.84 11.35
CA SER A 105 5.00 4.96 11.97
C SER A 105 5.43 3.49 11.99
N ALA A 106 6.59 3.14 11.41
CA ALA A 106 7.08 1.76 11.34
C ALA A 106 7.06 1.00 12.69
N PRO A 107 7.38 1.61 13.85
CA PRO A 107 7.29 0.95 15.15
C PRO A 107 5.89 0.41 15.49
N LEU A 108 4.83 1.00 14.93
CA LEU A 108 3.46 0.57 15.17
C LEU A 108 3.14 -0.80 14.55
N LEU A 109 3.98 -1.30 13.63
CA LEU A 109 3.79 -2.60 13.01
C LEU A 109 3.73 -3.74 14.06
N SER A 110 4.39 -3.57 15.20
CA SER A 110 4.33 -4.53 16.32
C SER A 110 2.92 -4.73 16.92
N GLN A 111 1.98 -3.83 16.63
CA GLN A 111 0.59 -3.92 17.10
C GLN A 111 -0.31 -4.70 16.11
N VAL A 112 0.21 -5.05 14.94
CA VAL A 112 -0.55 -5.76 13.89
C VAL A 112 -0.47 -7.26 14.15
N SER A 113 -1.59 -7.96 13.98
CA SER A 113 -1.62 -9.43 14.10
C SER A 113 -0.76 -10.09 13.02
N GLY A 114 -0.11 -11.22 13.38
CA GLY A 114 0.74 -11.96 12.46
C GLY A 114 0.04 -12.38 11.16
N ASP A 115 -1.26 -12.71 11.23
CA ASP A 115 -2.02 -13.10 10.04
C ASP A 115 -2.19 -11.93 9.06
N ARG A 116 -2.42 -10.71 9.55
CA ARG A 116 -2.50 -9.52 8.69
C ARG A 116 -1.15 -9.19 8.07
N ILE A 117 -0.06 -9.23 8.86
CA ILE A 117 1.31 -9.07 8.37
C ILE A 117 1.59 -10.08 7.27
N ARG A 118 1.32 -11.37 7.54
CA ARG A 118 1.55 -12.46 6.60
C ARG A 118 0.82 -12.26 5.28
N ASN A 119 -0.46 -11.90 5.31
CA ASN A 119 -1.28 -11.74 4.10
C ASN A 119 -0.73 -10.61 3.20
N GLU A 120 -0.44 -9.44 3.76
CA GLU A 120 0.13 -8.33 3.01
C GLU A 120 1.55 -8.65 2.50
N PHE A 121 2.39 -9.26 3.35
CA PHE A 121 3.77 -9.58 3.01
C PHE A 121 3.84 -10.66 1.90
N LEU A 122 3.04 -11.72 2.01
CA LEU A 122 2.96 -12.73 0.93
C LEU A 122 2.40 -12.13 -0.37
N GLY A 123 1.45 -11.18 -0.26
CA GLY A 123 0.98 -10.42 -1.42
C GLY A 123 2.13 -9.69 -2.12
N ILE A 124 2.98 -8.99 -1.37
CA ILE A 124 4.16 -8.31 -1.91
C ILE A 124 5.13 -9.30 -2.56
N LEU A 125 5.43 -10.41 -1.89
CA LEU A 125 6.36 -11.44 -2.40
C LEU A 125 5.87 -12.13 -3.67
N SER A 126 4.56 -12.17 -3.90
CA SER A 126 3.97 -12.77 -5.10
C SER A 126 4.03 -11.88 -6.34
N MET A 127 4.44 -10.61 -6.19
CA MET A 127 4.52 -9.66 -7.31
C MET A 127 5.81 -9.83 -8.11
N ASP A 128 5.73 -9.59 -9.41
CA ASP A 128 6.90 -9.47 -10.25
C ASP A 128 7.79 -8.32 -9.76
N GLY A 129 9.09 -8.58 -9.62
CA GLY A 129 10.01 -7.60 -9.09
C GLY A 129 9.97 -7.45 -7.57
N ALA A 130 9.51 -8.46 -6.83
CA ALA A 130 9.41 -8.48 -5.36
C ALA A 130 10.67 -7.95 -4.64
N ARG A 131 11.86 -8.18 -5.20
CA ARG A 131 13.13 -7.63 -4.70
C ARG A 131 13.07 -6.11 -4.48
N GLY A 132 12.58 -5.35 -5.47
CA GLY A 132 12.47 -3.90 -5.37
C GLY A 132 11.55 -3.47 -4.21
N TYR A 133 10.48 -4.22 -4.00
CA TYR A 133 9.54 -3.94 -2.89
C TYR A 133 10.09 -4.36 -1.53
N LEU A 134 10.92 -5.41 -1.46
CA LEU A 134 11.68 -5.73 -0.24
C LEU A 134 12.66 -4.60 0.12
N GLN A 135 13.31 -3.98 -0.86
CA GLN A 135 14.15 -2.79 -0.63
C GLN A 135 13.31 -1.59 -0.13
N VAL A 136 12.09 -1.40 -0.65
CA VAL A 136 11.16 -0.39 -0.12
C VAL A 136 10.80 -0.68 1.33
N LEU A 137 10.45 -1.93 1.67
CA LEU A 137 10.16 -2.33 3.05
C LEU A 137 11.37 -2.10 3.97
N ASP A 138 12.57 -2.37 3.49
CA ASP A 138 13.80 -2.12 4.24
C ASP A 138 14.04 -0.63 4.47
N HIS A 139 13.88 0.20 3.42
CA HIS A 139 13.99 1.65 3.51
C HIS A 139 12.97 2.27 4.47
N LEU A 140 11.78 1.68 4.58
CA LEU A 140 10.74 2.09 5.52
C LEU A 140 10.93 1.53 6.94
N ASP A 141 12.02 0.83 7.24
CA ASP A 141 12.29 0.15 8.52
C ASP A 141 11.21 -0.91 8.88
N LEU A 142 10.55 -1.48 7.88
CA LEU A 142 9.51 -2.49 8.07
C LEU A 142 10.06 -3.92 7.96
N LEU A 143 11.04 -4.18 7.08
CA LEU A 143 11.47 -5.54 6.75
C LEU A 143 12.04 -6.29 7.96
N CYS A 144 12.94 -5.67 8.72
CA CYS A 144 13.49 -6.28 9.93
C CYS A 144 12.49 -6.32 11.11
N ARG A 145 11.36 -5.61 11.01
CA ARG A 145 10.26 -5.75 11.97
C ARG A 145 9.38 -6.94 11.65
N ILE A 146 9.30 -7.33 10.37
CA ILE A 146 8.60 -8.54 9.91
C ILE A 146 9.46 -9.78 10.17
N ILE A 147 10.76 -9.69 9.84
CA ILE A 147 11.73 -10.80 9.96
C ILE A 147 12.96 -10.26 10.72
N PRO A 148 12.91 -10.27 12.07
CA PRO A 148 14.00 -9.74 12.91
C PRO A 148 15.35 -10.45 12.67
N GLU A 149 15.31 -11.69 12.22
CA GLU A 149 16.48 -12.52 11.93
C GLU A 149 17.35 -11.95 10.80
N LEU A 150 16.79 -11.06 9.98
CA LEU A 150 17.53 -10.37 8.91
C LEU A 150 18.40 -9.22 9.43
N ALA A 151 18.12 -8.68 10.61
CA ALA A 151 18.84 -7.52 11.14
C ALA A 151 20.36 -7.74 11.27
N PRO A 152 20.87 -8.92 11.74
CA PRO A 152 22.30 -9.19 11.81
C PRO A 152 23.03 -9.25 10.47
N ALA A 153 22.30 -9.42 9.34
CA ALA A 153 22.89 -9.48 8.00
C ALA A 153 23.26 -8.08 7.43
N LYS A 154 22.71 -7.03 8.02
CA LYS A 154 22.98 -5.66 7.59
C LYS A 154 24.40 -5.24 7.94
N GLY A 155 25.14 -4.73 6.93
CA GLY A 155 26.49 -4.22 7.11
C GLY A 155 27.57 -5.29 7.36
N VAL A 156 27.25 -6.57 7.12
CA VAL A 156 28.25 -7.65 7.18
C VAL A 156 29.00 -7.72 5.86
N GLU A 157 30.30 -7.32 5.92
CA GLU A 157 31.20 -7.44 4.78
C GLU A 157 31.47 -8.91 4.45
N GLN A 158 31.36 -9.27 3.18
CA GLN A 158 31.76 -10.59 2.69
C GLN A 158 33.26 -10.59 2.32
N PRO A 159 33.94 -11.76 2.31
CA PRO A 159 35.29 -11.89 1.79
C PRO A 159 35.40 -11.32 0.37
N LYS A 160 36.58 -10.82 -0.02
CA LYS A 160 36.88 -10.06 -1.25
C LYS A 160 36.44 -10.70 -2.58
N GLU A 161 35.98 -11.93 -2.56
CA GLU A 161 35.50 -12.67 -3.74
C GLU A 161 34.02 -12.39 -4.07
N HIS A 162 33.29 -11.71 -3.15
CA HIS A 162 31.88 -11.34 -3.33
C HIS A 162 31.74 -9.84 -3.52
N TYR A 163 31.07 -9.44 -4.60
CA TYR A 163 30.85 -8.02 -4.95
C TYR A 163 29.82 -7.32 -4.06
N TRP A 164 28.99 -8.09 -3.36
CA TRP A 164 27.80 -7.63 -2.59
C TRP A 164 28.03 -7.97 -1.11
N ASP A 165 27.52 -7.13 -0.21
CA ASP A 165 27.43 -7.51 1.19
C ASP A 165 26.41 -8.64 1.41
N VAL A 166 26.34 -9.21 2.61
CA VAL A 166 25.40 -10.32 2.92
C VAL A 166 23.94 -9.89 2.69
N TRP A 167 23.63 -8.63 2.99
CA TRP A 167 22.30 -8.09 2.85
C TRP A 167 21.88 -7.97 1.39
N ASP A 168 22.68 -7.31 0.58
CA ASP A 168 22.41 -7.15 -0.85
C ASP A 168 22.37 -8.49 -1.58
N HIS A 169 23.23 -9.44 -1.18
CA HIS A 169 23.23 -10.81 -1.73
C HIS A 169 21.94 -11.55 -1.36
N SER A 170 21.40 -11.37 -0.17
CA SER A 170 20.17 -12.04 0.29
C SER A 170 18.90 -11.50 -0.40
N LEU A 171 18.96 -10.26 -0.91
CA LEU A 171 17.87 -9.66 -1.67
C LEU A 171 17.96 -9.95 -3.19
N HIS A 172 19.06 -10.56 -3.67
CA HIS A 172 19.24 -10.96 -5.06
C HIS A 172 18.61 -12.32 -5.35
#